data_0b7589197da351c77d82198d69053a87
#
_entry.id   0b7589197da351c77d82198d69053a87
#
_cell.length_a   1.000
_cell.length_b   1.000
_cell.length_c   1.000
_cell.angle_alpha   90.00
_cell.angle_beta   90.00
_cell.angle_gamma   90.00
#
_symmetry.space_group_name_H-M   'P 1'
#
loop_
_entity.id
_entity.type
_entity.pdbx_description
1 polymer ?
#
loop_
_entity_poly.entity_id
_entity_poly.type
_entity_poly.pdbx_seq_one_letter_code
_entity_poly.pdbx_strand_id
1 'polypeptide(L)'
;MTDVKFNPAILDGRGTKGLAVPKSNWANVLDEPPFEAYAITCGVTFTFGGLRIDENGAVVDTDLRPIPGLYAAGELVGGLFYFNYAGGTGLMSGAVFGRQAGQAAAQAAA
;
A
#
# COMPACT_ATOMS: atom_id res chain seq x y z
N MET A 1 7.26 -25.19 -16.67
CA MET A 1 5.95 -24.74 -16.16
C MET A 1 5.05 -25.94 -16.04
N THR A 2 4.03 -25.86 -15.19
CA THR A 2 3.03 -26.89 -15.03
C THR A 2 1.86 -26.66 -15.98
N ASP A 3 1.14 -27.73 -16.37
CA ASP A 3 -0.05 -27.65 -17.23
C ASP A 3 -1.28 -27.05 -16.53
N VAL A 4 -1.06 -26.47 -15.35
CA VAL A 4 -2.11 -25.81 -14.57
C VAL A 4 -2.51 -24.50 -15.25
N LYS A 5 -3.82 -24.28 -15.38
CA LYS A 5 -4.37 -23.06 -15.95
C LYS A 5 -4.14 -21.88 -14.97
N PHE A 6 -3.67 -20.74 -15.52
CA PHE A 6 -3.50 -19.51 -14.74
C PHE A 6 -4.81 -19.07 -14.11
N ASN A 7 -4.79 -18.77 -12.80
CA ASN A 7 -5.92 -18.19 -12.08
C ASN A 7 -5.44 -17.18 -11.02
N PRO A 8 -5.62 -15.88 -11.24
CA PRO A 8 -5.14 -14.86 -10.32
C PRO A 8 -5.91 -14.80 -8.99
N ALA A 9 -7.09 -15.43 -8.91
CA ALA A 9 -7.97 -15.36 -7.72
C ALA A 9 -7.62 -16.39 -6.64
N ILE A 10 -6.79 -17.39 -6.96
CA ILE A 10 -6.39 -18.46 -6.02
C ILE A 10 -4.88 -18.72 -6.11
N LEU A 11 -4.33 -19.44 -5.16
CA LEU A 11 -3.00 -20.06 -5.29
C LEU A 11 -3.11 -21.19 -6.30
N ASP A 12 -2.80 -20.90 -7.56
CA ASP A 12 -3.08 -21.79 -8.70
C ASP A 12 -2.08 -22.96 -8.87
N GLY A 13 -0.99 -22.95 -8.11
CA GLY A 13 0.06 -23.97 -8.22
C GLY A 13 0.89 -23.88 -9.50
N ARG A 14 0.69 -22.86 -10.32
CA ARG A 14 1.44 -22.65 -11.57
C ARG A 14 2.84 -22.13 -11.26
N GLY A 15 3.75 -23.03 -11.02
CA GLY A 15 5.11 -22.77 -10.57
C GLY A 15 6.16 -22.85 -11.68
N THR A 16 7.38 -22.49 -11.31
CA THR A 16 8.59 -22.65 -12.15
C THR A 16 9.40 -23.84 -11.64
N LYS A 17 10.21 -24.44 -12.53
CA LYS A 17 11.18 -25.51 -12.21
C LYS A 17 12.57 -25.11 -12.69
N GLY A 18 13.60 -25.61 -12.00
CA GLY A 18 15.00 -25.41 -12.42
C GLY A 18 15.59 -24.06 -12.04
N LEU A 19 14.90 -23.24 -11.26
CA LEU A 19 15.43 -21.99 -10.72
C LEU A 19 15.93 -22.18 -9.29
N ALA A 20 16.96 -21.42 -8.89
CA ALA A 20 17.48 -21.44 -7.52
C ALA A 20 16.39 -21.04 -6.51
N VAL A 21 15.52 -20.08 -6.89
CA VAL A 21 14.33 -19.70 -6.14
C VAL A 21 13.12 -19.89 -7.06
N PRO A 22 12.40 -21.00 -6.93
CA PRO A 22 11.25 -21.28 -7.80
C PRO A 22 10.03 -20.46 -7.38
N LYS A 23 9.26 -20.03 -8.35
CA LYS A 23 7.94 -19.46 -8.14
C LYS A 23 6.93 -20.60 -7.92
N SER A 24 6.06 -20.47 -6.93
CA SER A 24 5.09 -21.52 -6.57
C SER A 24 3.73 -21.35 -7.25
N ASN A 25 3.35 -20.13 -7.59
CA ASN A 25 2.06 -19.80 -8.19
C ASN A 25 2.21 -18.72 -9.26
N TRP A 26 1.21 -18.59 -10.13
CA TRP A 26 1.06 -17.52 -11.12
C TRP A 26 2.25 -17.35 -12.06
N ALA A 27 2.95 -18.42 -12.40
CA ALA A 27 4.01 -18.38 -13.38
C ALA A 27 3.43 -18.24 -14.79
N ASN A 28 3.81 -17.18 -15.49
CA ASN A 28 3.47 -16.95 -16.89
C ASN A 28 4.68 -17.13 -17.79
N VAL A 29 4.43 -17.49 -19.04
CA VAL A 29 5.45 -17.56 -20.09
C VAL A 29 5.72 -16.16 -20.60
N LEU A 30 6.99 -15.88 -20.90
CA LEU A 30 7.44 -14.71 -21.63
C LEU A 30 8.10 -15.24 -22.91
N ASP A 31 7.30 -15.51 -23.96
CA ASP A 31 7.71 -16.21 -25.17
C ASP A 31 7.40 -15.46 -26.47
N GLU A 32 6.76 -14.30 -26.39
CA GLU A 32 6.44 -13.47 -27.55
C GLU A 32 7.30 -12.20 -27.56
N PRO A 33 8.24 -12.03 -28.50
CA PRO A 33 9.02 -10.80 -28.64
C PRO A 33 8.17 -9.62 -29.19
N PRO A 34 8.62 -8.35 -29.00
CA PRO A 34 9.92 -7.96 -28.42
C PRO A 34 9.96 -8.03 -26.91
N PHE A 35 11.15 -8.32 -26.35
CA PHE A 35 11.38 -8.33 -24.91
C PHE A 35 12.13 -7.09 -24.47
N GLU A 36 11.79 -6.58 -23.26
CA GLU A 36 12.51 -5.51 -22.59
C GLU A 36 13.04 -6.00 -21.23
N ALA A 37 14.25 -5.61 -20.89
CA ALA A 37 14.87 -5.96 -19.61
C ALA A 37 15.35 -4.69 -18.89
N TYR A 38 14.94 -4.55 -17.64
CA TYR A 38 15.29 -3.42 -16.79
C TYR A 38 16.02 -3.92 -15.53
N ALA A 39 17.11 -3.24 -15.18
CA ALA A 39 17.78 -3.46 -13.90
C ALA A 39 16.88 -2.90 -12.79
N ILE A 40 16.60 -3.72 -11.80
CA ILE A 40 15.78 -3.34 -10.65
C ILE A 40 16.51 -3.62 -9.34
N THR A 41 16.14 -2.89 -8.30
CA THR A 41 16.55 -3.15 -6.92
C THR A 41 15.32 -3.07 -6.01
N CYS A 42 15.46 -3.55 -4.79
CA CYS A 42 14.41 -3.39 -3.78
C CYS A 42 14.39 -1.94 -3.27
N GLY A 43 13.20 -1.49 -2.89
CA GLY A 43 12.98 -0.19 -2.26
C GLY A 43 11.71 -0.22 -1.42
N VAL A 44 11.60 0.69 -0.47
CA VAL A 44 10.38 0.90 0.31
C VAL A 44 9.47 1.81 -0.47
N THR A 45 8.26 1.33 -0.78
CA THR A 45 7.25 2.11 -1.51
C THR A 45 6.30 2.83 -0.54
N PHE A 46 5.96 2.16 0.57
CA PHE A 46 5.10 2.69 1.63
C PHE A 46 5.36 1.94 2.94
N THR A 47 4.80 2.46 4.03
CA THR A 47 4.84 1.84 5.36
C THR A 47 3.43 1.57 5.87
N PHE A 48 3.26 0.55 6.72
CA PHE A 48 1.98 0.32 7.41
C PHE A 48 1.89 1.10 8.71
N GLY A 49 3.02 1.37 9.35
CA GLY A 49 3.10 2.17 10.56
C GLY A 49 3.14 3.67 10.28
N GLY A 50 2.83 4.46 11.28
CA GLY A 50 2.83 5.92 11.19
C GLY A 50 2.03 6.56 12.31
N LEU A 51 1.75 7.85 12.16
CA LEU A 51 0.91 8.58 13.09
C LEU A 51 -0.52 8.06 13.04
N ARG A 52 -1.15 7.92 14.19
CA ARG A 52 -2.58 7.60 14.29
C ARG A 52 -3.39 8.88 14.26
N ILE A 53 -4.44 8.90 13.46
CA ILE A 53 -5.36 10.04 13.33
C ILE A 53 -6.79 9.61 13.64
N ASP A 54 -7.64 10.58 14.00
CA ASP A 54 -9.08 10.43 14.03
C ASP A 54 -9.73 10.69 12.65
N GLU A 55 -11.03 10.66 12.57
CA GLU A 55 -11.80 10.91 11.35
C GLU A 55 -11.67 12.34 10.79
N ASN A 56 -11.19 13.29 11.59
CA ASN A 56 -10.95 14.67 11.17
C ASN A 56 -9.49 14.92 10.74
N GLY A 57 -8.65 13.88 10.80
CA GLY A 57 -7.22 13.99 10.51
C GLY A 57 -6.40 14.55 11.65
N ALA A 58 -6.97 14.74 12.87
CA ALA A 58 -6.22 15.14 14.04
C ALA A 58 -5.38 13.97 14.57
N VAL A 59 -4.11 14.23 14.86
CA VAL A 59 -3.20 13.22 15.44
C VAL A 59 -3.64 12.95 16.88
N VAL A 60 -3.72 11.65 17.22
CA VAL A 60 -4.07 11.21 18.56
C VAL A 60 -2.86 10.71 19.35
N ASP A 61 -2.88 10.92 20.66
CA ASP A 61 -1.89 10.38 21.59
C ASP A 61 -2.09 8.87 21.86
N THR A 62 -1.31 8.29 22.76
CA THR A 62 -1.40 6.87 23.14
C THR A 62 -2.69 6.51 23.84
N ASP A 63 -3.40 7.48 24.43
CA ASP A 63 -4.72 7.32 25.05
C ASP A 63 -5.88 7.62 24.08
N LEU A 64 -5.56 7.77 22.78
CA LEU A 64 -6.50 8.07 21.70
C LEU A 64 -7.18 9.44 21.80
N ARG A 65 -6.54 10.40 22.50
CA ARG A 65 -7.03 11.76 22.61
C ARG A 65 -6.38 12.63 21.52
N PRO A 66 -7.14 13.46 20.81
CA PRO A 66 -6.58 14.38 19.82
C PRO A 66 -5.56 15.33 20.46
N ILE A 67 -4.42 15.49 19.81
CA ILE A 67 -3.41 16.49 20.15
C ILE A 67 -3.84 17.83 19.56
N PRO A 68 -4.16 18.85 20.37
CA PRO A 68 -4.68 20.11 19.85
C PRO A 68 -3.74 20.77 18.84
N GLY A 69 -4.28 21.17 17.68
CA GLY A 69 -3.54 21.86 16.63
C GLY A 69 -2.62 20.97 15.78
N LEU A 70 -2.57 19.65 16.00
CA LEU A 70 -1.74 18.73 15.23
C LEU A 70 -2.60 17.86 14.32
N TYR A 71 -2.37 17.98 13.01
CA TYR A 71 -3.06 17.22 11.96
C TYR A 71 -2.05 16.50 11.09
N ALA A 72 -2.46 15.35 10.52
CA ALA A 72 -1.62 14.60 9.62
C ALA A 72 -2.43 13.94 8.50
N ALA A 73 -1.82 13.80 7.33
CA ALA A 73 -2.39 13.07 6.20
C ALA A 73 -1.28 12.51 5.30
N GLY A 74 -1.63 11.56 4.45
CA GLY A 74 -0.71 10.95 3.50
C GLY A 74 0.11 9.80 4.11
N GLU A 75 1.28 9.54 3.55
CA GLU A 75 2.08 8.35 3.86
C GLU A 75 2.54 8.26 5.33
N LEU A 76 2.72 9.41 6.00
CA LEU A 76 3.10 9.41 7.42
C LEU A 76 1.99 8.95 8.36
N VAL A 77 0.76 8.77 7.89
CA VAL A 77 -0.36 8.22 8.66
C VAL A 77 -0.36 6.71 8.54
N GLY A 78 -0.32 6.02 9.68
CA GLY A 78 -0.36 4.57 9.76
C GLY A 78 -1.72 4.02 10.17
N GLY A 79 -1.85 2.69 10.10
CA GLY A 79 -3.00 1.95 10.61
C GLY A 79 -4.22 1.91 9.68
N LEU A 80 -4.15 2.45 8.48
CA LEU A 80 -5.23 2.37 7.49
C LEU A 80 -5.21 1.03 6.73
N PHE A 81 -4.03 0.46 6.53
CA PHE A 81 -3.83 -0.78 5.79
C PHE A 81 -3.00 -1.76 6.59
N TYR A 82 -3.29 -3.07 6.44
CA TYR A 82 -2.55 -4.16 7.05
C TYR A 82 -2.33 -5.27 6.03
N PHE A 83 -1.13 -5.85 6.03
CA PHE A 83 -0.73 -7.02 5.22
C PHE A 83 -0.76 -6.83 3.71
N ASN A 84 -1.48 -5.88 3.18
CA ASN A 84 -1.58 -5.64 1.75
C ASN A 84 -1.84 -4.17 1.44
N TYR A 85 -1.41 -3.75 0.26
CA TYR A 85 -1.64 -2.43 -0.30
C TYR A 85 -2.50 -2.54 -1.56
N ALA A 86 -3.73 -2.08 -1.48
CA ALA A 86 -4.60 -2.01 -2.65
C ALA A 86 -4.17 -0.83 -3.54
N GLY A 87 -3.98 -1.08 -4.84
CA GLY A 87 -3.46 -0.07 -5.78
C GLY A 87 -4.28 1.23 -5.77
N GLY A 88 -3.59 2.36 -5.67
CA GLY A 88 -4.19 3.70 -5.62
C GLY A 88 -4.67 4.17 -4.24
N THR A 89 -4.75 3.29 -3.24
CA THR A 89 -5.29 3.65 -1.92
C THR A 89 -4.42 4.63 -1.14
N GLY A 90 -3.09 4.58 -1.28
CA GLY A 90 -2.19 5.55 -0.65
C GLY A 90 -2.43 6.97 -1.15
N LEU A 91 -2.59 7.15 -2.47
CA LEU A 91 -2.91 8.44 -3.06
C LEU A 91 -4.29 8.95 -2.60
N MET A 92 -5.29 8.08 -2.59
CA MET A 92 -6.65 8.43 -2.16
C MET A 92 -6.73 8.74 -0.67
N SER A 93 -6.02 7.99 0.16
CA SER A 93 -5.88 8.27 1.60
C SER A 93 -5.31 9.68 1.83
N GLY A 94 -4.22 10.03 1.14
CA GLY A 94 -3.65 11.38 1.20
C GLY A 94 -4.63 12.47 0.78
N ALA A 95 -5.40 12.25 -0.29
CA ALA A 95 -6.38 13.21 -0.80
C ALA A 95 -7.56 13.40 0.18
N VAL A 96 -8.13 12.30 0.67
CA VAL A 96 -9.30 12.34 1.57
C VAL A 96 -8.93 12.95 2.92
N PHE A 97 -7.95 12.38 3.62
CA PHE A 97 -7.56 12.87 4.94
C PHE A 97 -6.86 14.23 4.89
N GLY A 98 -6.14 14.54 3.82
CA GLY A 98 -5.58 15.88 3.62
C GLY A 98 -6.65 16.96 3.53
N ARG A 99 -7.76 16.67 2.82
CA ARG A 99 -8.92 17.58 2.76
C ARG A 99 -9.58 17.73 4.13
N GLN A 100 -9.82 16.62 4.86
CA GLN A 100 -10.46 16.64 6.19
C GLN A 100 -9.59 17.38 7.20
N ALA A 101 -8.29 17.05 7.27
CA ALA A 101 -7.33 17.72 8.14
C ALA A 101 -7.25 19.23 7.87
N GLY A 102 -7.21 19.63 6.60
CA GLY A 102 -7.20 21.03 6.21
C GLY A 102 -8.48 21.79 6.62
N GLN A 103 -9.64 21.17 6.48
CA GLN A 103 -10.92 21.74 6.91
C GLN A 103 -11.00 21.88 8.45
N ALA A 104 -10.61 20.83 9.18
CA ALA A 104 -10.60 20.84 10.65
C ALA A 104 -9.61 21.86 11.21
N ALA A 105 -8.41 21.96 10.64
CA ALA A 105 -7.41 22.97 11.02
C ALA A 105 -7.91 24.41 10.78
N ALA A 106 -8.55 24.68 9.67
CA ALA A 106 -9.12 25.99 9.36
C ALA A 106 -10.23 26.38 10.34
N GLN A 107 -11.10 25.42 10.71
CA GLN A 107 -12.16 25.63 11.70
C GLN A 107 -11.61 25.86 13.11
N ALA A 108 -10.53 25.20 13.49
CA ALA A 108 -9.90 25.37 14.80
C ALA A 108 -9.13 26.68 14.94
N ALA A 109 -8.75 27.32 13.83
CA ALA A 109 -8.04 28.58 13.78
C ALA A 109 -8.96 29.82 13.70
N ALA A 110 -10.27 29.63 13.48
CA ALA A 110 -11.28 30.69 13.37
C ALA A 110 -11.83 31.08 14.74
#